data_1b46f38dd9a23e2097c6371d130744de
#
_entry.id   1b46f38dd9a23e2097c6371d130744de
#
_cell.length_a   1.000
_cell.length_b   1.000
_cell.length_c   1.000
_cell.angle_alpha   90.00
_cell.angle_beta   90.00
_cell.angle_gamma   90.00
#
_symmetry.space_group_name_H-M   'P 1'
#
loop_
_entity.id
_entity.type
_entity.pdbx_description
1 polymer ?
#
loop_
_entity_poly.entity_id
_entity_poly.type
_entity_poly.pdbx_seq_one_letter_code
_entity_poly.pdbx_strand_id
1 'polypeptide(L)'
;YSTFEATKKEANVPNVNTIPGKDVFYLDCRVLPDYNLNEVKKEIDRVSQEISKEHKTEILIEPLHTESSPATDSNHPLVQQFIDCIEKTLQKQASPQGIGGGTVAAYLRNKGYPAIVWSTLLGNAHQPNEHTSLQNILNDTQVMTAFLSE
;
A
#
# COMPACT_ATOMS: atom_id res chain seq x y z
N TYR A 1 6.43 7.45 3.25
CA TYR A 1 5.74 8.49 2.46
C TYR A 1 4.64 7.88 1.62
N SER A 2 3.65 8.71 1.24
CA SER A 2 2.61 8.32 0.29
C SER A 2 3.13 8.41 -1.13
N THR A 3 2.63 7.56 -2.04
CA THR A 3 2.98 7.57 -3.48
C THR A 3 1.74 7.68 -4.34
N PHE A 4 1.90 8.29 -5.51
CA PHE A 4 0.87 8.47 -6.53
C PHE A 4 1.51 8.14 -7.88
N GLU A 5 1.29 6.91 -8.35
CA GLU A 5 2.00 6.37 -9.51
C GLU A 5 1.04 6.13 -10.68
N ALA A 6 1.40 6.60 -11.86
CA ALA A 6 0.70 6.24 -13.09
C ALA A 6 1.11 4.83 -13.51
N THR A 7 0.24 3.84 -13.23
CA THR A 7 0.59 2.41 -13.38
C THR A 7 0.07 1.78 -14.66
N LYS A 8 -0.95 2.36 -15.28
CA LYS A 8 -1.55 1.82 -16.50
C LYS A 8 -2.06 2.95 -17.38
N LYS A 9 -1.93 2.78 -18.70
CA LYS A 9 -2.54 3.61 -19.72
C LYS A 9 -3.30 2.71 -20.70
N GLU A 10 -4.50 3.14 -21.13
CA GLU A 10 -5.26 2.43 -22.14
C GLU A 10 -4.79 2.80 -23.55
N ALA A 11 -4.97 1.88 -24.48
CA ALA A 11 -4.81 2.20 -25.91
C ALA A 11 -5.92 3.15 -26.34
N ASN A 12 -5.56 4.23 -27.07
CA ASN A 12 -6.50 5.27 -27.47
C ASN A 12 -6.87 5.20 -28.96
N VAL A 13 -5.91 5.41 -29.87
CA VAL A 13 -6.15 5.39 -31.32
C VAL A 13 -5.30 4.33 -32.00
N PRO A 14 -5.81 3.69 -33.08
CA PRO A 14 -5.08 2.62 -33.77
C PRO A 14 -3.93 3.12 -34.64
N ASN A 15 -3.98 4.40 -35.06
CA ASN A 15 -3.01 4.99 -35.99
C ASN A 15 -1.98 5.84 -35.26
N VAL A 16 -0.72 5.68 -35.61
CA VAL A 16 0.41 6.42 -35.00
C VAL A 16 0.46 7.90 -35.36
N ASN A 17 -0.26 8.32 -36.41
CA ASN A 17 -0.31 9.70 -36.90
C ASN A 17 -1.60 10.45 -36.51
N THR A 18 -2.38 9.90 -35.59
CA THR A 18 -3.63 10.51 -35.13
C THR A 18 -3.45 11.01 -33.70
N ILE A 19 -3.80 12.28 -33.46
CA ILE A 19 -3.82 12.84 -32.10
C ILE A 19 -5.10 12.32 -31.42
N PRO A 20 -5.01 11.64 -30.27
CA PRO A 20 -6.18 11.13 -29.56
C PRO A 20 -7.04 12.26 -29.00
N GLY A 21 -8.35 12.16 -29.17
CA GLY A 21 -9.31 13.08 -28.55
C GLY A 21 -9.66 12.72 -27.10
N LYS A 22 -9.36 11.50 -26.69
CA LYS A 22 -9.54 10.98 -25.31
C LYS A 22 -8.36 10.13 -24.93
N ASP A 23 -7.94 10.24 -23.69
CA ASP A 23 -6.90 9.40 -23.11
C ASP A 23 -7.33 8.91 -21.73
N VAL A 24 -6.97 7.70 -21.35
CA VAL A 24 -7.32 7.11 -20.06
C VAL A 24 -6.07 6.51 -19.41
N PHE A 25 -5.81 6.90 -18.18
CA PHE A 25 -4.73 6.32 -17.40
C PHE A 25 -5.19 6.07 -15.96
N TYR A 26 -4.48 5.23 -15.25
CA TYR A 26 -4.79 4.81 -13.90
C TYR A 26 -3.68 5.26 -12.96
N LEU A 27 -4.09 5.78 -11.81
CA LEU A 27 -3.20 6.09 -10.69
C LEU A 27 -3.37 5.05 -9.59
N ASP A 28 -2.27 4.43 -9.16
CA ASP A 28 -2.19 3.71 -7.90
C ASP A 28 -1.75 4.69 -6.81
N CYS A 29 -2.63 4.96 -5.85
CA CYS A 29 -2.41 5.92 -4.78
C CYS A 29 -2.17 5.15 -3.47
N ARG A 30 -0.93 5.10 -3.01
CA ARG A 30 -0.54 4.49 -1.73
C ARG A 30 -0.48 5.58 -0.67
N VAL A 31 -1.54 5.69 0.13
CA VAL A 31 -1.71 6.77 1.10
C VAL A 31 -1.44 6.23 2.51
N LEU A 32 -0.58 6.92 3.26
CA LEU A 32 -0.32 6.57 4.66
C LEU A 32 -1.60 6.72 5.51
N PRO A 33 -1.77 5.89 6.55
CA PRO A 33 -3.00 5.86 7.36
C PRO A 33 -3.31 7.17 8.11
N ASP A 34 -2.33 8.06 8.26
CA ASP A 34 -2.48 9.36 8.91
C ASP A 34 -3.25 10.39 8.06
N TYR A 35 -3.45 10.11 6.78
CA TYR A 35 -4.15 11.01 5.87
C TYR A 35 -5.59 10.56 5.61
N ASN A 36 -6.50 11.52 5.66
CA ASN A 36 -7.89 11.29 5.29
C ASN A 36 -8.03 11.17 3.76
N LEU A 37 -8.53 10.04 3.27
CA LEU A 37 -8.67 9.79 1.84
C LEU A 37 -9.62 10.78 1.13
N ASN A 38 -10.61 11.33 1.84
CA ASN A 38 -11.48 12.35 1.25
C ASN A 38 -10.73 13.68 1.02
N GLU A 39 -9.76 14.01 1.87
CA GLU A 39 -8.92 15.20 1.68
C GLU A 39 -7.95 14.99 0.52
N VAL A 40 -7.35 13.80 0.44
CA VAL A 40 -6.50 13.42 -0.70
C VAL A 40 -7.29 13.49 -2.01
N LYS A 41 -8.51 12.97 -2.03
CA LYS A 41 -9.38 13.06 -3.22
C LYS A 41 -9.68 14.50 -3.60
N LYS A 42 -10.04 15.36 -2.64
CA LYS A 42 -10.28 16.79 -2.88
C LYS A 42 -9.05 17.48 -3.49
N GLU A 43 -7.86 17.13 -3.05
CA GLU A 43 -6.63 17.70 -3.60
C GLU A 43 -6.37 17.23 -5.03
N ILE A 44 -6.61 15.96 -5.34
CA ILE A 44 -6.55 15.43 -6.72
C ILE A 44 -7.57 16.16 -7.61
N ASP A 45 -8.81 16.32 -7.14
CA ASP A 45 -9.87 17.03 -7.87
C ASP A 45 -9.46 18.50 -8.11
N ARG A 46 -8.86 19.19 -7.12
CA ARG A 46 -8.38 20.56 -7.24
C ARG A 46 -7.30 20.70 -8.32
N VAL A 47 -6.27 19.86 -8.24
CA VAL A 47 -5.16 19.85 -9.22
C VAL A 47 -5.69 19.57 -10.64
N SER A 48 -6.59 18.61 -10.76
CA SER A 48 -7.21 18.28 -12.05
C SER A 48 -8.00 19.44 -12.66
N GLN A 49 -8.72 20.20 -11.84
CA GLN A 49 -9.45 21.39 -12.28
C GLN A 49 -8.49 22.50 -12.73
N GLU A 50 -7.37 22.68 -12.06
CA GLU A 50 -6.34 23.66 -12.48
C GLU A 50 -5.75 23.29 -13.83
N ILE A 51 -5.35 22.01 -14.01
CA ILE A 51 -4.83 21.49 -15.29
C ILE A 51 -5.88 21.63 -16.38
N SER A 52 -7.13 21.29 -16.11
CA SER A 52 -8.25 21.42 -17.05
C SER A 52 -8.43 22.85 -17.55
N LYS A 53 -8.32 23.83 -16.66
CA LYS A 53 -8.43 25.26 -17.01
C LYS A 53 -7.22 25.74 -17.84
N GLU A 54 -6.03 25.37 -17.43
CA GLU A 54 -4.78 25.76 -18.09
C GLU A 54 -4.70 25.22 -19.52
N HIS A 55 -5.04 23.95 -19.70
CA HIS A 55 -4.91 23.25 -20.98
C HIS A 55 -6.22 23.17 -21.79
N LYS A 56 -7.31 23.75 -21.29
CA LYS A 56 -8.64 23.73 -21.95
C LYS A 56 -9.09 22.29 -22.28
N THR A 57 -8.87 21.39 -21.34
CA THR A 57 -9.24 19.97 -21.42
C THR A 57 -10.31 19.66 -20.38
N GLU A 58 -10.98 18.53 -20.53
CA GLU A 58 -11.87 17.97 -19.51
C GLU A 58 -11.15 16.79 -18.85
N ILE A 59 -11.05 16.79 -17.52
CA ILE A 59 -10.49 15.68 -16.75
C ILE A 59 -11.59 15.12 -15.85
N LEU A 60 -11.93 13.86 -16.04
CA LEU A 60 -12.87 13.10 -15.23
C LEU A 60 -12.11 12.12 -14.36
N ILE A 61 -12.41 12.12 -13.07
CA ILE A 61 -11.77 11.23 -12.08
C ILE A 61 -12.81 10.27 -11.51
N GLU A 62 -12.54 8.97 -11.66
CA GLU A 62 -13.38 7.91 -11.14
C GLU A 62 -12.58 7.03 -10.19
N PRO A 63 -12.84 7.05 -8.86
CA PRO A 63 -12.24 6.11 -7.93
C PRO A 63 -12.75 4.69 -8.22
N LEU A 64 -11.87 3.78 -8.60
CA LEU A 64 -12.22 2.37 -8.84
C LEU A 64 -12.27 1.57 -7.55
N HIS A 65 -11.35 1.87 -6.65
CA HIS A 65 -11.25 1.24 -5.33
C HIS A 65 -10.73 2.25 -4.32
N THR A 66 -11.36 2.28 -3.16
CA THR A 66 -10.92 3.15 -2.05
C THR A 66 -11.06 2.37 -0.75
N GLU A 67 -9.95 2.17 -0.07
CA GLU A 67 -9.90 1.46 1.20
C GLU A 67 -9.05 2.23 2.20
N SER A 68 -9.52 2.33 3.43
CA SER A 68 -8.76 2.86 4.55
C SER A 68 -8.78 1.88 5.71
N SER A 69 -7.75 1.95 6.54
CA SER A 69 -7.65 1.14 7.74
C SER A 69 -7.06 1.98 8.86
N PRO A 70 -7.61 1.92 10.08
CA PRO A 70 -6.93 2.48 11.23
C PRO A 70 -5.60 1.75 11.44
N ALA A 71 -4.62 2.45 12.01
CA ALA A 71 -3.37 1.83 12.43
C ALA A 71 -3.60 0.99 13.69
N THR A 72 -2.85 -0.10 13.86
CA THR A 72 -2.69 -0.73 15.18
C THR A 72 -1.70 0.11 15.98
N ASP A 73 -2.06 0.45 17.22
CA ASP A 73 -1.16 1.22 18.10
C ASP A 73 0.19 0.49 18.24
N SER A 74 1.27 1.20 17.98
CA SER A 74 2.62 0.67 18.11
C SER A 74 2.95 0.19 19.53
N ASN A 75 2.32 0.76 20.56
CA ASN A 75 2.49 0.36 21.96
C ASN A 75 1.54 -0.76 22.40
N HIS A 76 0.68 -1.25 21.49
CA HIS A 76 -0.22 -2.34 21.83
C HIS A 76 0.57 -3.60 22.25
N PRO A 77 0.17 -4.33 23.31
CA PRO A 77 0.91 -5.50 23.80
C PRO A 77 1.21 -6.54 22.71
N LEU A 78 0.26 -6.79 21.82
CA LEU A 78 0.45 -7.67 20.66
C LEU A 78 1.64 -7.24 19.79
N VAL A 79 1.80 -5.94 19.55
CA VAL A 79 2.88 -5.39 18.72
C VAL A 79 4.22 -5.56 19.42
N GLN A 80 4.28 -5.22 20.70
CA GLN A 80 5.51 -5.32 21.50
C GLN A 80 5.97 -6.78 21.64
N GLN A 81 5.05 -7.69 21.94
CA GLN A 81 5.33 -9.12 22.01
C GLN A 81 5.87 -9.66 20.68
N PHE A 82 5.29 -9.23 19.55
CA PHE A 82 5.74 -9.66 18.22
C PHE A 82 7.12 -9.12 17.87
N ILE A 83 7.43 -7.86 18.23
CA ILE A 83 8.78 -7.27 18.10
C ILE A 83 9.78 -8.12 18.89
N ASP A 84 9.49 -8.41 20.16
CA ASP A 84 10.35 -9.23 21.01
C ASP A 84 10.63 -10.61 20.39
N CYS A 85 9.59 -11.24 19.82
CA CYS A 85 9.76 -12.52 19.13
C CYS A 85 10.69 -12.44 17.92
N ILE A 86 10.55 -11.39 17.11
CA ILE A 86 11.44 -11.15 15.96
C ILE A 86 12.89 -10.98 16.45
N GLU A 87 13.10 -10.07 17.42
CA GLU A 87 14.42 -9.71 17.91
C GLU A 87 15.12 -10.89 18.58
N LYS A 88 14.40 -11.68 19.40
CA LYS A 88 14.93 -12.88 20.05
C LYS A 88 15.26 -13.99 19.04
N THR A 89 14.39 -14.20 18.05
CA THR A 89 14.52 -15.31 17.09
C THR A 89 15.54 -15.02 16.01
N LEU A 90 15.51 -13.81 15.44
CA LEU A 90 16.34 -13.46 14.29
C LEU A 90 17.60 -12.66 14.66
N GLN A 91 17.74 -12.25 15.93
CA GLN A 91 18.83 -11.38 16.40
C GLN A 91 18.93 -10.07 15.58
N LYS A 92 17.76 -9.51 15.23
CA LYS A 92 17.64 -8.28 14.43
C LYS A 92 16.68 -7.33 15.12
N GLN A 93 17.00 -6.05 15.11
CA GLN A 93 16.08 -5.01 15.59
C GLN A 93 14.85 -4.94 14.69
N ALA A 94 13.68 -4.78 15.32
CA ALA A 94 12.41 -4.63 14.65
C ALA A 94 11.69 -3.34 15.13
N SER A 95 11.01 -2.69 14.22
CA SER A 95 10.17 -1.53 14.54
C SER A 95 8.88 -1.54 13.73
N PRO A 96 7.75 -1.15 14.33
CA PRO A 96 6.49 -1.08 13.62
C PRO A 96 6.50 0.11 12.65
N GLN A 97 5.97 -0.08 11.46
CA GLN A 97 5.88 0.98 10.47
C GLN A 97 4.52 0.96 9.76
N GLY A 98 4.02 2.14 9.44
CA GLY A 98 2.88 2.29 8.53
C GLY A 98 3.33 2.22 7.07
N ILE A 99 2.62 1.46 6.27
CA ILE A 99 2.83 1.40 4.83
C ILE A 99 1.53 1.74 4.09
N GLY A 100 1.65 2.40 2.94
CA GLY A 100 0.52 2.72 2.06
C GLY A 100 0.14 1.49 1.21
N GLY A 101 -0.21 0.37 1.82
CA GLY A 101 -0.60 -0.86 1.12
C GLY A 101 -1.86 -1.47 1.69
N GLY A 102 -2.77 -1.93 0.80
CA GLY A 102 -3.94 -2.70 1.20
C GLY A 102 -3.55 -4.11 1.66
N THR A 103 -4.08 -4.56 2.79
CA THR A 103 -3.90 -5.92 3.29
C THR A 103 -5.19 -6.44 3.92
N VAL A 104 -5.34 -7.76 4.00
CA VAL A 104 -6.47 -8.39 4.70
C VAL A 104 -6.57 -7.92 6.17
N ALA A 105 -5.47 -7.50 6.79
CA ALA A 105 -5.46 -6.94 8.13
C ALA A 105 -6.34 -5.68 8.28
N ALA A 106 -6.61 -4.95 7.18
CA ALA A 106 -7.52 -3.81 7.18
C ALA A 106 -8.93 -4.20 7.65
N TYR A 107 -9.43 -5.35 7.22
CA TYR A 107 -10.74 -5.85 7.64
C TYR A 107 -10.81 -6.13 9.14
N LEU A 108 -9.74 -6.68 9.71
CA LEU A 108 -9.65 -6.93 11.15
C LEU A 108 -9.61 -5.61 11.92
N ARG A 109 -8.76 -4.67 11.51
CA ARG A 109 -8.62 -3.36 12.16
C ARG A 109 -9.90 -2.54 12.07
N ASN A 110 -10.61 -2.57 10.93
CA ASN A 110 -11.90 -1.91 10.77
C ASN A 110 -13.00 -2.52 11.66
N LYS A 111 -12.81 -3.74 12.16
CA LYS A 111 -13.66 -4.38 13.17
C LYS A 111 -13.18 -4.14 14.61
N GLY A 112 -12.13 -3.34 14.80
CA GLY A 112 -11.57 -3.02 16.11
C GLY A 112 -10.57 -4.04 16.66
N TYR A 113 -10.15 -5.02 15.85
CA TYR A 113 -9.12 -5.99 16.26
C TYR A 113 -7.73 -5.47 15.91
N PRO A 114 -6.76 -5.56 16.84
CA PRO A 114 -5.37 -5.27 16.51
C PRO A 114 -4.86 -6.31 15.51
N ALA A 115 -4.13 -5.86 14.51
CA ALA A 115 -3.56 -6.76 13.52
C ALA A 115 -2.20 -6.26 13.04
N ILE A 116 -1.23 -7.17 12.97
CA ILE A 116 0.12 -6.96 12.47
C ILE A 116 0.24 -7.68 11.13
N VAL A 117 0.97 -7.08 10.21
CA VAL A 117 1.38 -7.72 8.95
C VAL A 117 2.89 -7.77 8.94
N TRP A 118 3.43 -8.95 8.77
CA TRP A 118 4.87 -9.14 8.75
C TRP A 118 5.28 -10.33 7.89
N SER A 119 6.36 -10.19 7.17
CA SER A 119 7.12 -11.26 6.52
C SER A 119 8.49 -10.73 6.09
N THR A 120 9.45 -11.62 5.86
CA THR A 120 10.75 -11.24 5.30
C THR A 120 10.64 -11.04 3.79
N LEU A 121 10.79 -9.80 3.32
CA LEU A 121 10.70 -9.43 1.91
C LEU A 121 12.08 -9.23 1.30
N LEU A 122 12.23 -9.61 0.03
CA LEU A 122 13.46 -9.40 -0.76
C LEU A 122 13.44 -8.11 -1.58
N GLY A 123 12.39 -7.27 -1.43
CA GLY A 123 12.24 -6.03 -2.20
C GLY A 123 11.86 -6.23 -3.67
N ASN A 124 11.41 -7.42 -4.04
CA ASN A 124 11.01 -7.80 -5.41
C ASN A 124 9.50 -8.03 -5.55
N ALA A 125 8.70 -7.58 -4.58
CA ALA A 125 7.25 -7.66 -4.62
C ALA A 125 6.69 -6.95 -5.87
N HIS A 126 5.71 -7.59 -6.53
CA HIS A 126 5.08 -7.11 -7.76
C HIS A 126 6.04 -6.95 -8.97
N GLN A 127 7.18 -7.63 -8.94
CA GLN A 127 8.15 -7.62 -10.03
C GLN A 127 8.18 -8.96 -10.77
N PRO A 128 8.61 -8.99 -12.04
CA PRO A 128 8.88 -10.26 -12.74
C PRO A 128 9.86 -11.13 -11.92
N ASN A 129 9.56 -12.44 -11.85
CA ASN A 129 10.33 -13.40 -11.04
C ASN A 129 10.30 -13.11 -9.53
N GLU A 130 9.21 -12.58 -9.01
CA GLU A 130 8.98 -12.46 -7.56
C GLU A 130 9.24 -13.81 -6.88
N HIS A 131 10.08 -13.79 -5.86
CA HIS A 131 10.49 -15.00 -5.14
C HIS A 131 10.89 -14.67 -3.70
N THR A 132 11.02 -15.70 -2.88
CA THR A 132 11.66 -15.62 -1.57
C THR A 132 12.68 -16.75 -1.42
N SER A 133 13.52 -16.69 -0.40
CA SER A 133 14.46 -17.76 -0.09
C SER A 133 13.85 -18.78 0.88
N LEU A 134 14.31 -20.04 0.81
CA LEU A 134 13.94 -21.05 1.80
C LEU A 134 14.33 -20.62 3.23
N GLN A 135 15.45 -19.91 3.36
CA GLN A 135 15.90 -19.42 4.67
C GLN A 135 14.93 -18.38 5.23
N ASN A 136 14.37 -17.49 4.38
CA ASN A 136 13.34 -16.55 4.84
C ASN A 136 12.07 -17.27 5.31
N ILE A 137 11.62 -18.29 4.58
CA ILE A 137 10.47 -19.09 4.98
C ILE A 137 10.72 -19.76 6.35
N LEU A 138 11.91 -20.34 6.56
CA LEU A 138 12.28 -20.96 7.82
C LEU A 138 12.33 -19.93 8.96
N ASN A 139 12.94 -18.79 8.73
CA ASN A 139 13.01 -17.69 9.70
C ASN A 139 11.62 -17.19 10.09
N ASP A 140 10.78 -16.93 9.10
CA ASP A 140 9.41 -16.46 9.32
C ASP A 140 8.58 -17.51 10.11
N THR A 141 8.76 -18.79 9.77
CA THR A 141 8.12 -19.90 10.50
C THR A 141 8.59 -19.96 11.97
N GLN A 142 9.87 -19.77 12.23
CA GLN A 142 10.41 -19.77 13.60
C GLN A 142 9.83 -18.61 14.43
N VAL A 143 9.74 -17.40 13.87
CA VAL A 143 9.15 -16.22 14.54
C VAL A 143 7.67 -16.49 14.85
N MET A 144 6.89 -16.98 13.88
CA MET A 144 5.48 -17.27 14.08
C MET A 144 5.26 -18.36 15.11
N THR A 145 6.10 -19.41 15.11
CA THR A 145 6.03 -20.48 16.11
C THR A 145 6.34 -19.95 17.49
N ALA A 146 7.39 -19.14 17.66
CA ALA A 146 7.72 -18.54 18.93
C ALA A 146 6.56 -17.67 19.46
N PHE A 147 6.01 -16.83 18.61
CA PHE A 147 4.90 -15.95 18.97
C PHE A 147 3.62 -16.69 19.40
N LEU A 148 3.29 -17.81 18.75
CA LEU A 148 2.10 -18.61 19.07
C LEU A 148 2.31 -19.53 20.28
N SER A 149 3.53 -19.66 20.77
CA SER A 149 3.89 -20.53 21.93
C SER A 149 3.98 -19.75 23.25
N GLU A 150 3.95 -18.42 23.21
CA GLU A 150 3.90 -17.53 24.38
C GLU A 150 2.46 -17.25 24.81
#